data_fe999fbe9111150f19bf6379461c5e72
#
_entry.id   fe999fbe9111150f19bf6379461c5e72
#
_cell.length_a   1.000
_cell.length_b   1.000
_cell.length_c   1.000
_cell.angle_alpha   90.00
_cell.angle_beta   90.00
_cell.angle_gamma   90.00
#
_symmetry.space_group_name_H-M   'P 1'
#
loop_
_entity.id
_entity.type
_entity.pdbx_description
1 polymer ?
#
loop_
_entity_poly.entity_id
_entity_poly.type
_entity_poly.pdbx_seq_one_letter_code
_entity_poly.pdbx_strand_id
1 'polypeptide(L)'
;MHIALITILAVAEETVKAGKSIGLGVGGGLGAVGAGVGIGIIFGKAIEATVRQPEMRDEITALQWLGFALTEACFFYGLVAGLLSDRKSVV
;
A
#
# COMPACT_ATOMS: atom_id res chain seq x y z
N MET A 1 43.60 9.34 -4.66
CA MET A 1 42.97 8.52 -3.63
C MET A 1 41.75 9.19 -3.02
N HIS A 2 41.81 10.44 -2.60
CA HIS A 2 40.67 11.15 -2.06
C HIS A 2 39.51 11.29 -3.05
N ILE A 3 39.82 11.58 -4.31
CA ILE A 3 38.77 11.75 -5.34
C ILE A 3 38.03 10.44 -5.59
N ALA A 4 38.74 9.32 -5.64
CA ALA A 4 38.13 8.02 -5.83
C ALA A 4 37.20 7.66 -4.65
N LEU A 5 37.65 7.92 -3.41
CA LEU A 5 36.89 7.67 -2.23
C LEU A 5 35.61 8.51 -2.17
N ILE A 6 35.74 9.81 -2.47
CA ILE A 6 34.60 10.73 -2.50
C ILE A 6 33.59 10.29 -3.57
N THR A 7 34.06 9.88 -4.75
CA THR A 7 33.22 9.40 -5.83
C THR A 7 32.45 8.11 -5.41
N ILE A 8 33.16 7.19 -4.78
CA ILE A 8 32.54 5.94 -4.30
C ILE A 8 31.44 6.23 -3.27
N LEU A 9 31.72 7.14 -2.32
CA LEU A 9 30.74 7.53 -1.30
C LEU A 9 29.53 8.22 -1.92
N ALA A 10 29.76 9.11 -2.90
CA ALA A 10 28.66 9.80 -3.58
C ALA A 10 27.77 8.81 -4.36
N VAL A 11 28.37 7.85 -5.06
CA VAL A 11 27.64 6.82 -5.79
C VAL A 11 26.85 5.94 -4.83
N ALA A 12 27.45 5.59 -3.69
CA ALA A 12 26.78 4.79 -2.65
C ALA A 12 25.55 5.52 -2.11
N GLU A 13 25.66 6.83 -1.82
CA GLU A 13 24.51 7.64 -1.38
C GLU A 13 23.40 7.69 -2.42
N GLU A 14 23.75 7.91 -3.68
CA GLU A 14 22.79 7.94 -4.78
C GLU A 14 22.07 6.59 -4.93
N THR A 15 22.81 5.49 -4.81
CA THR A 15 22.26 4.14 -4.89
C THR A 15 21.27 3.89 -3.75
N VAL A 16 21.59 4.31 -2.53
CA VAL A 16 20.72 4.17 -1.37
C VAL A 16 19.45 5.00 -1.56
N LYS A 17 19.56 6.24 -2.03
CA LYS A 17 18.39 7.09 -2.31
C LYS A 17 17.49 6.47 -3.37
N ALA A 18 18.07 5.94 -4.45
CA ALA A 18 17.32 5.27 -5.49
C ALA A 18 16.59 4.05 -4.95
N GLY A 19 17.25 3.25 -4.11
CA GLY A 19 16.66 2.08 -3.47
C GLY A 19 15.48 2.44 -2.58
N LYS A 20 15.60 3.52 -1.80
CA LYS A 20 14.50 4.02 -0.96
C LYS A 20 13.30 4.46 -1.78
N SER A 21 13.53 5.22 -2.84
CA SER A 21 12.47 5.71 -3.71
C SER A 21 11.73 4.55 -4.38
N ILE A 22 12.47 3.56 -4.86
CA ILE A 22 11.88 2.35 -5.45
C ILE A 22 11.09 1.57 -4.41
N GLY A 23 11.66 1.39 -3.21
CA GLY A 23 10.99 0.68 -2.12
C GLY A 23 9.69 1.33 -1.71
N LEU A 24 9.67 2.66 -1.57
CA LEU A 24 8.47 3.40 -1.23
C LEU A 24 7.43 3.32 -2.35
N GLY A 25 7.87 3.47 -3.62
CA GLY A 25 6.99 3.38 -4.77
C GLY A 25 6.38 2.00 -4.94
N VAL A 26 7.19 0.95 -4.81
CA VAL A 26 6.70 -0.44 -4.92
C VAL A 26 5.79 -0.78 -3.76
N GLY A 27 6.19 -0.43 -2.52
CA GLY A 27 5.36 -0.72 -1.34
C GLY A 27 4.03 0.01 -1.39
N GLY A 28 4.03 1.32 -1.69
CA GLY A 28 2.82 2.11 -1.83
C GLY A 28 1.98 1.66 -3.01
N GLY A 29 2.61 1.37 -4.15
CA GLY A 29 1.92 0.90 -5.35
C GLY A 29 1.24 -0.45 -5.15
N LEU A 30 1.94 -1.42 -4.56
CA LEU A 30 1.37 -2.74 -4.27
C LEU A 30 0.26 -2.65 -3.23
N GLY A 31 0.42 -1.77 -2.22
CA GLY A 31 -0.63 -1.51 -1.25
C GLY A 31 -1.88 -0.96 -1.92
N ALA A 32 -1.73 -0.01 -2.83
CA ALA A 32 -2.85 0.56 -3.58
C ALA A 32 -3.53 -0.47 -4.49
N VAL A 33 -2.75 -1.30 -5.16
CA VAL A 33 -3.29 -2.38 -6.01
C VAL A 33 -4.05 -3.38 -5.14
N GLY A 34 -3.48 -3.79 -4.00
CA GLY A 34 -4.12 -4.71 -3.08
C GLY A 34 -5.43 -4.17 -2.54
N ALA A 35 -5.44 -2.91 -2.12
CA ALA A 35 -6.65 -2.23 -1.65
C ALA A 35 -7.70 -2.16 -2.76
N GLY A 36 -7.30 -1.78 -3.97
CA GLY A 36 -8.21 -1.70 -5.11
C GLY A 36 -8.83 -3.04 -5.46
N VAL A 37 -8.04 -4.09 -5.50
CA VAL A 37 -8.54 -5.45 -5.76
C VAL A 37 -9.49 -5.89 -4.65
N GLY A 38 -9.10 -5.67 -3.38
CA GLY A 38 -9.92 -6.03 -2.23
C GLY A 38 -11.27 -5.32 -2.23
N ILE A 39 -11.27 -4.01 -2.48
CA ILE A 39 -12.51 -3.21 -2.57
C ILE A 39 -13.38 -3.73 -3.71
N GLY A 40 -12.79 -3.99 -4.87
CA GLY A 40 -13.51 -4.53 -6.02
C GLY A 40 -14.20 -5.85 -5.71
N ILE A 41 -13.51 -6.75 -5.02
CA ILE A 41 -14.06 -8.04 -4.61
C ILE A 41 -15.20 -7.84 -3.62
N ILE A 42 -15.02 -6.97 -2.62
CA ILE A 42 -16.05 -6.69 -1.60
C ILE A 42 -17.31 -6.13 -2.26
N PHE A 43 -17.19 -5.13 -3.11
CA PHE A 43 -18.33 -4.53 -3.78
C PHE A 43 -18.99 -5.49 -4.77
N GLY A 44 -18.20 -6.25 -5.52
CA GLY A 44 -18.73 -7.27 -6.44
C GLY A 44 -19.52 -8.33 -5.70
N LYS A 45 -18.99 -8.83 -4.58
CA LYS A 45 -19.69 -9.84 -3.77
C LYS A 45 -20.92 -9.26 -3.08
N ALA A 46 -20.88 -8.01 -2.63
CA ALA A 46 -22.03 -7.35 -2.02
C ALA A 46 -23.18 -7.18 -3.03
N ILE A 47 -22.86 -6.77 -4.26
CA ILE A 47 -23.85 -6.64 -5.33
C ILE A 47 -24.48 -8.00 -5.63
N GLU A 48 -23.64 -9.03 -5.79
CA GLU A 48 -24.10 -10.40 -6.05
C GLU A 48 -25.02 -10.92 -4.94
N ALA A 49 -24.63 -10.69 -3.69
CA ALA A 49 -25.42 -11.11 -2.53
C ALA A 49 -26.76 -10.37 -2.45
N THR A 50 -26.77 -9.06 -2.74
CA THR A 50 -27.97 -8.23 -2.74
C THR A 50 -28.97 -8.70 -3.80
N VAL A 51 -28.46 -9.08 -4.97
CA VAL A 51 -29.32 -9.62 -6.04
C VAL A 51 -29.98 -10.92 -5.62
N ARG A 52 -29.26 -11.78 -4.90
CA ARG A 52 -29.77 -13.08 -4.45
C ARG A 52 -30.68 -12.96 -3.24
N GLN A 53 -30.40 -12.04 -2.31
CA GLN A 53 -31.16 -11.85 -1.08
C GLN A 53 -31.41 -10.37 -0.83
N PRO A 54 -32.36 -9.75 -1.54
CA PRO A 54 -32.62 -8.32 -1.39
C PRO A 54 -33.06 -7.90 0.00
N GLU A 55 -33.66 -8.79 0.77
CA GLU A 55 -34.14 -8.53 2.12
C GLU A 55 -32.98 -8.32 3.12
N MET A 56 -31.77 -8.78 2.79
CA MET A 56 -30.58 -8.62 3.62
C MET A 56 -29.71 -7.45 3.21
N ARG A 57 -30.22 -6.56 2.38
CA ARG A 57 -29.47 -5.44 1.83
C ARG A 57 -28.79 -4.57 2.89
N ASP A 58 -29.47 -4.29 3.98
CA ASP A 58 -28.93 -3.43 5.05
C ASP A 58 -27.74 -4.08 5.73
N GLU A 59 -27.81 -5.37 6.04
CA GLU A 59 -26.73 -6.13 6.65
C GLU A 59 -25.54 -6.25 5.70
N ILE A 60 -25.80 -6.53 4.43
CA ILE A 60 -24.78 -6.66 3.40
C ILE A 60 -24.06 -5.32 3.22
N THR A 61 -24.80 -4.21 3.19
CA THR A 61 -24.22 -2.88 3.07
C THR A 61 -23.33 -2.54 4.27
N ALA A 62 -23.73 -2.90 5.48
CA ALA A 62 -22.93 -2.67 6.68
C ALA A 62 -21.62 -3.45 6.62
N LEU A 63 -21.66 -4.73 6.23
CA LEU A 63 -20.47 -5.56 6.07
C LEU A 63 -19.57 -5.04 4.96
N GLN A 64 -20.14 -4.54 3.87
CA GLN A 64 -19.43 -3.96 2.75
C GLN A 64 -18.57 -2.76 3.20
N TRP A 65 -19.17 -1.85 3.97
CA TRP A 65 -18.45 -0.69 4.47
C TRP A 65 -17.39 -1.05 5.50
N LEU A 66 -17.65 -2.04 6.34
CA LEU A 66 -16.64 -2.55 7.27
C LEU A 66 -15.44 -3.13 6.51
N GLY A 67 -15.69 -3.94 5.50
CA GLY A 67 -14.65 -4.51 4.67
C GLY A 67 -13.86 -3.45 3.92
N PHE A 68 -14.54 -2.42 3.41
CA PHE A 68 -13.89 -1.28 2.76
C PHE A 68 -12.93 -0.57 3.72
N ALA A 69 -13.39 -0.29 4.94
CA ALA A 69 -12.57 0.40 5.94
C ALA A 69 -11.33 -0.42 6.32
N LEU A 70 -11.48 -1.74 6.48
CA LEU A 70 -10.35 -2.62 6.79
C LEU A 70 -9.35 -2.70 5.63
N THR A 71 -9.82 -2.71 4.40
CA THR A 71 -8.97 -2.75 3.22
C THR A 71 -8.16 -1.45 3.10
N GLU A 72 -8.78 -0.31 3.35
CA GLU A 72 -8.09 0.99 3.35
C GLU A 72 -7.05 1.04 4.47
N ALA A 73 -7.35 0.47 5.64
CA ALA A 73 -6.41 0.41 6.74
C ALA A 73 -5.15 -0.37 6.34
N CYS A 74 -5.28 -1.47 5.62
CA CYS A 74 -4.15 -2.24 5.13
C CYS A 74 -3.27 -1.40 4.18
N PHE A 75 -3.88 -0.62 3.31
CA PHE A 75 -3.15 0.30 2.44
C PHE A 75 -2.35 1.32 3.25
N PHE A 76 -2.97 1.94 4.24
CA PHE A 76 -2.30 2.92 5.11
C PHE A 76 -1.16 2.30 5.89
N TYR A 77 -1.32 1.08 6.40
CA TYR A 77 -0.23 0.39 7.11
C TYR A 77 0.96 0.14 6.18
N GLY A 78 0.71 -0.27 4.95
CA GLY A 78 1.76 -0.46 3.97
C GLY A 78 2.49 0.84 3.65
N LEU A 79 1.76 1.93 3.49
CA LEU A 79 2.32 3.25 3.21
C LEU A 79 3.16 3.74 4.40
N VAL A 80 2.65 3.63 5.62
CA VAL A 80 3.36 4.04 6.84
C VAL A 80 4.63 3.22 7.01
N ALA A 81 4.56 1.91 6.81
CA ALA A 81 5.74 1.05 6.88
C ALA A 81 6.80 1.45 5.86
N GLY A 82 6.38 1.79 4.64
CA GLY A 82 7.27 2.29 3.60
C GLY A 82 7.96 3.59 3.99
N LEU A 83 7.20 4.53 4.55
CA LEU A 83 7.75 5.82 5.01
C LEU A 83 8.73 5.65 6.17
N LEU A 84 8.40 4.77 7.12
CA LEU A 84 9.30 4.49 8.25
C LEU A 84 10.59 3.84 7.78
N SER A 85 10.51 2.93 6.83
CA SER A 85 11.68 2.29 6.24
C SER A 85 12.58 3.31 5.56
N ASP A 86 11.98 4.26 4.82
CA ASP A 86 12.70 5.36 4.17
C ASP A 86 13.42 6.23 5.21
N ARG A 87 12.77 6.57 6.33
CA ARG A 87 13.35 7.35 7.41
C ARG A 87 14.51 6.66 8.10
N LYS A 88 14.35 5.38 8.42
CA LYS A 88 15.38 4.60 9.13
C LYS A 88 16.68 4.53 8.35
N SER A 89 16.61 4.52 7.05
CA SER A 89 17.81 4.44 6.23
C SER A 89 18.51 5.79 6.03
N VAL A 90 17.96 6.88 6.54
CA VAL A 90 18.63 8.19 6.58
C VAL A 90 19.54 8.29 7.81
N VAL A 91 19.29 7.53 8.82
CA VAL A 91 20.07 7.47 10.05
C VAL A 91 21.12 6.37 9.94
#